data_025ea7cabf0c0426c944488c6988e3f0
#
_entry.id   025ea7cabf0c0426c944488c6988e3f0
#
_cell.length_a   1.000
_cell.length_b   1.000
_cell.length_c   1.000
_cell.angle_alpha   90.00
_cell.angle_beta   90.00
_cell.angle_gamma   90.00
#
_symmetry.space_group_name_H-M   'P 1'
#
loop_
_entity.id
_entity.type
_entity.pdbx_description
1 polymer ?
#
loop_
_entity_poly.entity_id
_entity_poly.type
_entity_poly.pdbx_seq_one_letter_code
_entity_poly.pdbx_strand_id
1 'polypeptide(L)'
;MKSPHLLRLTVALCLAAAATLPLHAQSPAFVSPEIDADGRVTFRYHAPEARTVALRGLRRTAPQPMSRDAAGVWTLTVSDLAPDIYDYHFEVDGAVALDPRNRSTKKWINSESAFELTGATPPLWAMQPVPHGTLHRHTFTSAVAGREYSFQVYTPPGYDPTGPQRHPVVYLLHGYGDDETAWAENGRAHLIADNLIARGVMKPALIVMPHGHPLPFPLERVEEYFPSNLAAMERLVTGELLPFVERHYRASTDPQERAIVGLSMGGGHALGLGLNHPELFQWVGAFSAAVPLGEPGRQFPRLRTQGGPRLLWIAIGRDDFLLQRNEAFRTWLGENRVRFDYTVGDGGHEWTNWRTYLEQFLPLLFR
;
A
#
# COMPACT_ATOMS: atom_id res chain seq x y z
N MET A 1 -73.42 -48.88 -44.63
CA MET A 1 -73.81 -47.53 -44.10
C MET A 1 -72.77 -47.15 -43.05
N LYS A 2 -72.21 -46.01 -43.27
CA LYS A 2 -71.31 -45.14 -42.43
C LYS A 2 -69.91 -44.93 -43.10
N SER A 3 -69.73 -43.71 -43.59
CA SER A 3 -68.59 -43.15 -44.28
C SER A 3 -67.32 -43.08 -43.35
N PRO A 4 -66.13 -43.19 -43.97
CA PRO A 4 -64.90 -42.80 -43.22
C PRO A 4 -64.60 -41.33 -43.46
N HIS A 5 -64.35 -40.66 -42.35
CA HIS A 5 -63.87 -39.27 -42.31
C HIS A 5 -62.40 -39.19 -42.77
N LEU A 6 -62.14 -38.41 -43.80
CA LEU A 6 -60.81 -37.98 -44.22
C LEU A 6 -60.25 -36.99 -43.23
N LEU A 7 -59.15 -37.39 -42.56
CA LEU A 7 -58.35 -36.51 -41.74
C LEU A 7 -57.33 -35.79 -42.61
N ARG A 8 -57.56 -34.49 -42.89
CA ARG A 8 -56.59 -33.65 -43.59
C ARG A 8 -55.48 -33.30 -42.66
N LEU A 9 -54.26 -33.79 -42.92
CA LEU A 9 -53.04 -33.43 -42.24
C LEU A 9 -52.53 -32.11 -42.84
N THR A 10 -52.65 -31.01 -42.07
CA THR A 10 -52.07 -29.73 -42.49
C THR A 10 -50.61 -29.70 -41.91
N VAL A 11 -49.64 -29.86 -42.83
CA VAL A 11 -48.22 -29.68 -42.49
C VAL A 11 -47.94 -28.18 -42.41
N ALA A 12 -47.78 -27.68 -41.20
CA ALA A 12 -47.30 -26.31 -40.97
C ALA A 12 -45.76 -26.29 -41.16
N LEU A 13 -45.33 -25.60 -42.22
CA LEU A 13 -43.92 -25.34 -42.51
C LEU A 13 -43.45 -24.22 -41.56
N CYS A 14 -42.82 -24.57 -40.43
CA CYS A 14 -42.12 -23.62 -39.59
C CYS A 14 -40.82 -23.22 -40.30
N LEU A 15 -40.79 -22.06 -40.94
CA LEU A 15 -39.55 -21.38 -41.31
C LEU A 15 -38.81 -20.99 -40.04
N ALA A 16 -37.79 -21.76 -39.68
CA ALA A 16 -36.81 -21.36 -38.66
C ALA A 16 -35.97 -20.21 -39.23
N ALA A 17 -36.29 -18.96 -38.86
CA ALA A 17 -35.39 -17.85 -39.04
C ALA A 17 -34.17 -18.12 -38.18
N ALA A 18 -33.08 -18.58 -38.78
CA ALA A 18 -31.77 -18.63 -38.12
C ALA A 18 -31.38 -17.18 -37.83
N ALA A 19 -31.66 -16.72 -36.61
CA ALA A 19 -31.07 -15.52 -36.07
C ALA A 19 -29.56 -15.75 -36.01
N THR A 20 -28.82 -15.20 -36.96
CA THR A 20 -27.38 -15.10 -36.87
C THR A 20 -27.08 -14.18 -35.67
N LEU A 21 -26.90 -14.80 -34.49
CA LEU A 21 -26.30 -14.09 -33.37
C LEU A 21 -24.97 -13.54 -33.89
N PRO A 22 -24.70 -12.24 -33.72
CA PRO A 22 -23.40 -11.70 -34.10
C PRO A 22 -22.35 -12.53 -33.35
N LEU A 23 -21.46 -13.18 -34.10
CA LEU A 23 -20.26 -13.76 -33.55
C LEU A 23 -19.61 -12.60 -32.77
N HIS A 24 -19.60 -12.70 -31.47
CA HIS A 24 -18.79 -11.77 -30.66
C HIS A 24 -17.38 -11.94 -31.19
N ALA A 25 -16.87 -10.93 -31.89
CA ALA A 25 -15.50 -10.92 -32.35
C ALA A 25 -14.65 -11.19 -31.14
N GLN A 26 -13.94 -12.32 -31.11
CA GLN A 26 -13.06 -12.64 -30.02
C GLN A 26 -12.07 -11.50 -29.89
N SER A 27 -11.98 -10.91 -28.68
CA SER A 27 -10.99 -9.87 -28.42
C SER A 27 -9.62 -10.40 -28.82
N PRO A 28 -8.81 -9.62 -29.56
CA PRO A 28 -7.48 -10.04 -29.98
C PRO A 28 -6.65 -10.56 -28.79
N ALA A 29 -5.90 -11.64 -29.01
CA ALA A 29 -5.02 -12.18 -27.97
C ALA A 29 -3.77 -11.31 -27.89
N PHE A 30 -3.54 -10.70 -26.73
CA PHE A 30 -2.31 -9.93 -26.41
C PHE A 30 -2.07 -9.93 -24.91
N VAL A 31 -0.83 -9.60 -24.52
CA VAL A 31 -0.41 -9.36 -23.14
C VAL A 31 -0.36 -7.85 -22.90
N SER A 32 -0.80 -7.41 -21.71
CA SER A 32 -0.68 -6.03 -21.24
C SER A 32 -0.57 -6.02 -19.71
N PRO A 33 0.41 -5.33 -19.12
CA PRO A 33 1.60 -4.83 -19.80
C PRO A 33 2.53 -5.98 -20.24
N GLU A 34 3.22 -5.80 -21.35
CA GLU A 34 4.28 -6.71 -21.79
C GLU A 34 5.63 -6.04 -21.56
N ILE A 35 6.53 -6.71 -20.82
CA ILE A 35 7.87 -6.21 -20.54
C ILE A 35 8.86 -7.05 -21.36
N ASP A 36 9.63 -6.41 -22.21
CA ASP A 36 10.66 -7.09 -23.00
C ASP A 36 12.01 -7.20 -22.26
N ALA A 37 12.97 -7.89 -22.89
CA ALA A 37 14.31 -8.11 -22.33
C ALA A 37 15.12 -6.82 -22.11
N ASP A 38 14.78 -5.75 -22.82
CA ASP A 38 15.43 -4.45 -22.71
C ASP A 38 14.75 -3.54 -21.67
N GLY A 39 13.70 -4.05 -20.99
CA GLY A 39 12.94 -3.30 -19.99
C GLY A 39 11.92 -2.33 -20.58
N ARG A 40 11.63 -2.40 -21.89
CA ARG A 40 10.55 -1.62 -22.50
C ARG A 40 9.21 -2.23 -22.12
N VAL A 41 8.25 -1.38 -21.77
CA VAL A 41 6.92 -1.80 -21.33
C VAL A 41 5.89 -1.40 -22.38
N THR A 42 5.20 -2.39 -22.95
CA THR A 42 4.16 -2.18 -23.97
C THR A 42 2.79 -2.41 -23.35
N PHE A 43 1.98 -1.37 -23.36
CA PHE A 43 0.60 -1.39 -22.92
C PHE A 43 -0.34 -1.55 -24.12
N ARG A 44 -1.39 -2.40 -23.97
CA ARG A 44 -2.38 -2.63 -25.01
C ARG A 44 -3.78 -2.65 -24.44
N TYR A 45 -4.70 -2.02 -25.14
CA TYR A 45 -6.12 -1.98 -24.77
C TYR A 45 -7.02 -2.17 -26.00
N HIS A 46 -7.96 -3.10 -25.95
CA HIS A 46 -8.88 -3.33 -27.05
C HIS A 46 -10.14 -2.51 -26.85
N ALA A 47 -10.33 -1.51 -27.71
CA ALA A 47 -11.49 -0.62 -27.73
C ALA A 47 -11.75 -0.16 -29.17
N PRO A 48 -12.35 -1.01 -30.04
CA PRO A 48 -12.52 -0.73 -31.45
C PRO A 48 -13.41 0.48 -31.74
N GLU A 49 -14.37 0.77 -30.86
CA GLU A 49 -15.31 1.88 -31.02
C GLU A 49 -14.84 3.17 -30.33
N ALA A 50 -13.77 3.13 -29.52
CA ALA A 50 -13.27 4.31 -28.84
C ALA A 50 -12.66 5.32 -29.83
N ARG A 51 -12.88 6.59 -29.57
CA ARG A 51 -12.27 7.70 -30.32
C ARG A 51 -10.89 8.04 -29.82
N THR A 52 -10.67 7.90 -28.52
CA THR A 52 -9.41 8.19 -27.85
C THR A 52 -9.13 7.18 -26.75
N VAL A 53 -7.88 6.73 -26.66
CA VAL A 53 -7.36 6.02 -25.49
C VAL A 53 -6.01 6.62 -25.10
N ALA A 54 -5.84 6.89 -23.83
CA ALA A 54 -4.58 7.35 -23.27
C ALA A 54 -4.20 6.52 -22.05
N LEU A 55 -2.91 6.37 -21.83
CA LEU A 55 -2.35 5.80 -20.59
C LEU A 55 -2.12 6.91 -19.58
N ARG A 56 -2.55 6.69 -18.35
CA ARG A 56 -2.34 7.54 -17.17
C ARG A 56 -1.53 6.79 -16.13
N GLY A 57 -0.85 7.51 -15.26
CA GLY A 57 0.00 6.93 -14.21
C GLY A 57 1.47 6.93 -14.60
N LEU A 58 2.23 5.91 -14.18
CA LEU A 58 3.68 5.82 -14.39
C LEU A 58 4.45 7.05 -13.82
N ARG A 59 3.90 7.69 -12.79
CA ARG A 59 4.41 8.95 -12.20
C ARG A 59 4.50 10.12 -13.19
N ARG A 60 3.64 10.12 -14.20
CA ARG A 60 3.54 11.20 -15.19
C ARG A 60 2.25 11.98 -14.97
N THR A 61 2.34 13.29 -15.06
CA THR A 61 1.19 14.17 -14.85
C THR A 61 0.28 14.24 -16.07
N ALA A 62 0.87 14.17 -17.28
CA ALA A 62 0.13 14.24 -18.53
C ALA A 62 -0.30 12.86 -19.03
N PRO A 63 -1.53 12.73 -19.59
CA PRO A 63 -1.96 11.53 -20.28
C PRO A 63 -1.06 11.27 -21.49
N GLN A 64 -0.76 10.00 -21.75
CA GLN A 64 0.04 9.56 -22.89
C GLN A 64 -0.88 8.96 -23.94
N PRO A 65 -1.09 9.62 -25.10
CA PRO A 65 -1.95 9.12 -26.16
C PRO A 65 -1.45 7.78 -26.69
N MET A 66 -2.39 6.87 -26.97
CA MET A 66 -2.11 5.57 -27.57
C MET A 66 -2.46 5.57 -29.06
N SER A 67 -1.82 4.71 -29.86
CA SER A 67 -2.08 4.52 -31.27
C SER A 67 -2.95 3.29 -31.50
N ARG A 68 -3.99 3.41 -32.34
CA ARG A 68 -4.94 2.33 -32.66
C ARG A 68 -4.55 1.64 -33.98
N ASP A 69 -4.58 0.31 -33.98
CA ASP A 69 -4.47 -0.51 -35.21
C ASP A 69 -5.84 -0.80 -35.87
N ALA A 70 -5.80 -1.51 -36.99
CA ALA A 70 -7.02 -1.89 -37.76
C ALA A 70 -7.94 -2.87 -36.99
N ALA A 71 -7.42 -3.61 -36.00
CA ALA A 71 -8.17 -4.52 -35.14
C ALA A 71 -8.77 -3.83 -33.92
N GLY A 72 -8.60 -2.51 -33.76
CA GLY A 72 -9.10 -1.75 -32.63
C GLY A 72 -8.27 -1.91 -31.35
N VAL A 73 -7.03 -2.38 -31.46
CA VAL A 73 -6.10 -2.46 -30.35
C VAL A 73 -5.30 -1.16 -30.28
N TRP A 74 -5.39 -0.52 -29.13
CA TRP A 74 -4.61 0.67 -28.80
C TRP A 74 -3.30 0.24 -28.15
N THR A 75 -2.18 0.83 -28.56
CA THR A 75 -0.84 0.43 -28.13
C THR A 75 0.01 1.66 -27.80
N LEU A 76 0.79 1.54 -26.72
CA LEU A 76 1.85 2.47 -26.33
C LEU A 76 3.02 1.69 -25.75
N THR A 77 4.25 2.00 -26.20
CA THR A 77 5.48 1.46 -25.60
C THR A 77 6.26 2.57 -24.91
N VAL A 78 6.68 2.28 -23.67
CA VAL A 78 7.45 3.18 -22.81
C VAL A 78 8.81 2.52 -22.53
N SER A 79 9.92 3.26 -22.71
CA SER A 79 11.29 2.72 -22.60
C SER A 79 12.18 3.42 -21.57
N ASP A 80 11.66 4.42 -20.88
CA ASP A 80 12.41 5.28 -19.95
C ASP A 80 12.01 5.09 -18.48
N LEU A 81 11.48 3.89 -18.14
CA LEU A 81 11.14 3.56 -16.76
C LEU A 81 12.34 2.94 -16.04
N ALA A 82 12.64 3.44 -14.85
CA ALA A 82 13.57 2.78 -13.94
C ALA A 82 12.93 1.56 -13.27
N PRO A 83 13.72 0.58 -12.78
CA PRO A 83 13.18 -0.54 -12.02
C PRO A 83 12.40 -0.06 -10.80
N ASP A 84 11.10 -0.39 -10.73
CA ASP A 84 10.20 -0.06 -9.63
C ASP A 84 8.82 -0.73 -9.80
N ILE A 85 7.90 -0.47 -8.86
CA ILE A 85 6.49 -0.82 -8.96
C ILE A 85 5.73 0.42 -9.43
N TYR A 86 5.03 0.28 -10.55
CA TYR A 86 4.25 1.35 -11.19
C TYR A 86 2.77 1.05 -11.15
N ASP A 87 1.97 2.09 -10.95
CA ASP A 87 0.52 2.08 -11.14
C ASP A 87 0.13 2.81 -12.43
N TYR A 88 -0.96 2.39 -13.02
CA TYR A 88 -1.50 2.96 -14.25
C TYR A 88 -3.00 2.62 -14.43
N HIS A 89 -3.65 3.38 -15.28
CA HIS A 89 -4.97 3.08 -15.83
C HIS A 89 -5.09 3.60 -17.26
N PHE A 90 -6.09 3.12 -17.97
CA PHE A 90 -6.45 3.68 -19.27
C PHE A 90 -7.54 4.73 -19.10
N GLU A 91 -7.46 5.80 -19.89
CA GLU A 91 -8.52 6.78 -20.07
C GLU A 91 -9.13 6.56 -21.46
N VAL A 92 -10.33 5.99 -21.50
CA VAL A 92 -11.04 5.61 -22.73
C VAL A 92 -12.19 6.58 -22.93
N ASP A 93 -12.10 7.46 -23.94
CA ASP A 93 -13.07 8.55 -24.21
C ASP A 93 -13.40 9.37 -22.95
N GLY A 94 -12.40 9.59 -22.08
CA GLY A 94 -12.52 10.32 -20.81
C GLY A 94 -12.96 9.46 -19.61
N ALA A 95 -13.27 8.20 -19.79
CA ALA A 95 -13.62 7.29 -18.68
C ALA A 95 -12.38 6.48 -18.21
N VAL A 96 -12.22 6.36 -16.89
CA VAL A 96 -11.16 5.53 -16.30
C VAL A 96 -11.47 4.05 -16.46
N ALA A 97 -10.49 3.27 -16.93
CA ALA A 97 -10.59 1.83 -17.07
C ALA A 97 -9.31 1.14 -16.56
N LEU A 98 -9.48 0.09 -15.77
CA LEU A 98 -8.38 -0.80 -15.40
C LEU A 98 -7.96 -1.64 -16.61
N ASP A 99 -6.74 -2.17 -16.57
CA ASP A 99 -6.27 -3.11 -17.59
C ASP A 99 -6.94 -4.49 -17.39
N PRO A 100 -7.82 -4.93 -18.29
CA PRO A 100 -8.51 -6.22 -18.13
C PRO A 100 -7.58 -7.42 -18.34
N ARG A 101 -6.37 -7.20 -18.84
CA ARG A 101 -5.35 -8.23 -19.04
C ARG A 101 -4.37 -8.34 -17.89
N ASN A 102 -4.39 -7.36 -16.96
CA ASN A 102 -3.53 -7.34 -15.78
C ASN A 102 -4.36 -7.60 -14.51
N ARG A 103 -4.00 -8.64 -13.76
CA ARG A 103 -4.66 -8.97 -12.48
C ARG A 103 -4.06 -8.25 -11.28
N SER A 104 -2.87 -7.68 -11.45
CA SER A 104 -2.22 -6.93 -10.38
C SER A 104 -2.85 -5.54 -10.26
N THR A 105 -3.34 -5.22 -9.10
CA THR A 105 -3.95 -3.92 -8.80
C THR A 105 -3.36 -3.34 -7.53
N LYS A 106 -3.19 -2.03 -7.53
CA LYS A 106 -2.92 -1.24 -6.33
C LYS A 106 -4.25 -0.75 -5.80
N LYS A 107 -4.50 -1.02 -4.53
CA LYS A 107 -5.66 -0.49 -3.81
C LYS A 107 -5.28 0.86 -3.21
N TRP A 108 -6.16 1.81 -3.39
CA TRP A 108 -6.16 3.12 -2.75
C TRP A 108 -7.60 3.64 -2.81
N ILE A 109 -7.85 4.94 -2.63
CA ILE A 109 -9.18 5.55 -2.83
C ILE A 109 -9.80 5.06 -4.14
N ASN A 110 -9.00 5.00 -5.21
CA ASN A 110 -9.34 4.36 -6.48
C ASN A 110 -8.39 3.18 -6.72
N SER A 111 -8.90 2.09 -7.27
CA SER A 111 -8.03 1.00 -7.71
C SER A 111 -7.34 1.35 -9.02
N GLU A 112 -6.07 1.00 -9.13
CA GLU A 112 -5.27 1.13 -10.35
C GLU A 112 -4.64 -0.20 -10.71
N SER A 113 -4.35 -0.42 -11.99
CA SER A 113 -3.53 -1.55 -12.43
C SER A 113 -2.09 -1.30 -12.01
N ALA A 114 -1.35 -2.35 -11.62
CA ALA A 114 0.04 -2.21 -11.19
C ALA A 114 0.92 -3.27 -11.84
N PHE A 115 2.20 -2.97 -12.02
CA PHE A 115 3.20 -3.94 -12.44
C PHE A 115 4.54 -3.64 -11.79
N GLU A 116 5.38 -4.67 -11.70
CA GLU A 116 6.75 -4.61 -11.20
C GLU A 116 7.72 -4.63 -12.38
N LEU A 117 8.62 -3.67 -12.44
CA LEU A 117 9.75 -3.63 -13.37
C LEU A 117 11.03 -3.88 -12.56
N THR A 118 11.69 -5.01 -12.80
CA THR A 118 12.94 -5.36 -12.15
C THR A 118 14.13 -5.02 -13.04
N GLY A 119 15.25 -4.61 -12.40
CA GLY A 119 16.52 -4.40 -13.07
C GLY A 119 17.45 -5.62 -12.99
N ALA A 120 18.65 -5.49 -13.53
CA ALA A 120 19.69 -6.52 -13.48
C ALA A 120 20.11 -6.88 -12.04
N THR A 121 20.08 -5.90 -11.13
CA THR A 121 20.30 -6.11 -9.69
C THR A 121 18.96 -6.01 -8.97
N PRO A 122 18.46 -7.10 -8.35
CA PRO A 122 17.20 -7.06 -7.63
C PRO A 122 17.27 -6.07 -6.46
N PRO A 123 16.32 -5.12 -6.35
CA PRO A 123 16.23 -4.25 -5.19
C PRO A 123 15.82 -5.02 -3.93
N LEU A 124 15.95 -4.40 -2.74
CA LEU A 124 15.59 -5.04 -1.47
C LEU A 124 14.09 -5.38 -1.36
N TRP A 125 13.25 -4.67 -2.07
CA TRP A 125 11.81 -4.95 -2.10
C TRP A 125 11.39 -6.06 -3.08
N ALA A 126 12.33 -6.57 -3.92
CA ALA A 126 12.05 -7.67 -4.84
C ALA A 126 12.25 -9.03 -4.15
N MET A 127 11.56 -10.04 -4.66
CA MET A 127 11.76 -11.44 -4.27
C MET A 127 13.20 -11.86 -4.60
N GLN A 128 13.93 -12.36 -3.59
CA GLN A 128 15.30 -12.87 -3.73
C GLN A 128 15.37 -14.31 -3.19
N PRO A 129 16.34 -15.13 -3.58
CA PRO A 129 16.47 -16.52 -3.13
C PRO A 129 17.05 -16.61 -1.71
N VAL A 130 16.29 -16.10 -0.73
CA VAL A 130 16.62 -16.10 0.71
C VAL A 130 15.49 -16.79 1.48
N PRO A 131 15.69 -17.21 2.74
CA PRO A 131 14.59 -17.65 3.58
C PRO A 131 13.54 -16.56 3.75
N HIS A 132 12.26 -16.92 3.60
CA HIS A 132 11.14 -15.99 3.70
C HIS A 132 10.34 -16.19 4.97
N GLY A 133 9.84 -15.10 5.51
CA GLY A 133 8.86 -15.07 6.58
C GLY A 133 7.43 -15.36 6.09
N THR A 134 6.46 -15.21 6.97
CA THR A 134 5.05 -15.48 6.66
C THR A 134 4.19 -14.26 6.96
N LEU A 135 3.26 -13.95 6.05
CA LEU A 135 2.21 -12.96 6.28
C LEU A 135 0.96 -13.64 6.83
N HIS A 136 0.48 -13.18 7.96
CA HIS A 136 -0.76 -13.62 8.61
C HIS A 136 -1.78 -12.48 8.53
N ARG A 137 -3.00 -12.77 8.11
CA ARG A 137 -4.11 -11.83 8.18
C ARG A 137 -5.02 -12.16 9.34
N HIS A 138 -5.34 -11.16 10.14
CA HIS A 138 -6.26 -11.24 11.27
C HIS A 138 -7.46 -10.34 11.07
N THR A 139 -8.57 -10.78 11.64
CA THR A 139 -9.81 -10.02 11.70
C THR A 139 -10.42 -10.26 13.08
N PHE A 140 -10.86 -9.20 13.74
CA PHE A 140 -11.56 -9.27 15.01
C PHE A 140 -12.62 -8.15 15.11
N THR A 141 -13.58 -8.29 16.04
CA THR A 141 -14.54 -7.23 16.32
C THR A 141 -13.87 -6.21 17.24
N SER A 142 -13.61 -5.01 16.72
CA SER A 142 -13.02 -3.91 17.49
C SER A 142 -14.11 -3.11 18.21
N ALA A 143 -13.95 -2.89 19.50
CA ALA A 143 -14.81 -2.01 20.26
C ALA A 143 -14.57 -0.53 19.90
N VAL A 144 -13.32 -0.17 19.58
CA VAL A 144 -12.96 1.20 19.15
C VAL A 144 -13.56 1.53 17.79
N ALA A 145 -13.46 0.60 16.83
CA ALA A 145 -13.99 0.79 15.48
C ALA A 145 -15.52 0.57 15.41
N GLY A 146 -16.11 -0.14 16.39
CA GLY A 146 -17.51 -0.52 16.38
C GLY A 146 -17.89 -1.49 15.25
N ARG A 147 -16.90 -2.16 14.65
CA ARG A 147 -17.05 -3.05 13.49
C ARG A 147 -15.92 -4.06 13.42
N GLU A 148 -15.98 -4.93 12.43
CA GLU A 148 -14.86 -5.78 12.05
C GLU A 148 -13.64 -4.93 11.69
N TYR A 149 -12.49 -5.32 12.20
CA TYR A 149 -11.22 -4.65 12.02
C TYR A 149 -10.15 -5.67 11.60
N SER A 150 -9.37 -5.32 10.57
CA SER A 150 -8.34 -6.19 10.00
C SER A 150 -6.95 -5.62 10.20
N PHE A 151 -5.97 -6.50 10.26
CA PHE A 151 -4.55 -6.17 10.25
C PHE A 151 -3.73 -7.36 9.74
N GLN A 152 -2.50 -7.10 9.32
CA GLN A 152 -1.55 -8.14 8.95
C GLN A 152 -0.39 -8.19 9.94
N VAL A 153 0.19 -9.39 10.09
CA VAL A 153 1.42 -9.62 10.85
C VAL A 153 2.39 -10.41 9.99
N TYR A 154 3.58 -9.86 9.80
CA TYR A 154 4.70 -10.61 9.26
C TYR A 154 5.46 -11.24 10.42
N THR A 155 5.75 -12.55 10.30
CA THR A 155 6.67 -13.30 11.17
C THR A 155 7.96 -13.58 10.42
N PRO A 156 9.16 -13.35 11.01
CA PRO A 156 10.43 -13.50 10.31
C PRO A 156 10.74 -14.97 9.98
N PRO A 157 11.66 -15.24 9.04
CA PRO A 157 12.13 -16.60 8.78
C PRO A 157 12.58 -17.32 10.05
N GLY A 158 12.16 -18.58 10.22
CA GLY A 158 12.49 -19.38 11.40
C GLY A 158 11.70 -19.03 12.67
N TYR A 159 10.64 -18.21 12.56
CA TYR A 159 9.76 -17.92 13.69
C TYR A 159 9.10 -19.21 14.22
N ASP A 160 9.26 -19.47 15.53
CA ASP A 160 8.61 -20.57 16.24
C ASP A 160 7.57 -20.03 17.23
N PRO A 161 6.26 -20.28 16.99
CA PRO A 161 5.19 -19.80 17.88
C PRO A 161 5.20 -20.46 19.26
N THR A 162 5.86 -21.64 19.38
CA THR A 162 5.95 -22.42 20.62
C THR A 162 7.28 -22.25 21.34
N GLY A 163 8.27 -21.69 20.66
CA GLY A 163 9.61 -21.49 21.18
C GLY A 163 9.70 -20.49 22.34
N PRO A 164 10.79 -20.49 23.07
CA PRO A 164 10.99 -19.56 24.20
C PRO A 164 11.34 -18.14 23.75
N GLN A 165 11.86 -17.98 22.52
CA GLN A 165 12.34 -16.70 22.01
C GLN A 165 11.17 -15.74 21.77
N ARG A 166 11.29 -14.52 22.29
CA ARG A 166 10.43 -13.40 21.93
C ARG A 166 11.12 -12.51 20.90
N HIS A 167 10.34 -11.91 20.04
CA HIS A 167 10.84 -11.07 18.95
C HIS A 167 10.46 -9.62 19.18
N PRO A 168 11.34 -8.67 18.83
CA PRO A 168 10.99 -7.27 18.73
C PRO A 168 9.80 -7.07 17.78
N VAL A 169 9.07 -5.96 17.96
CA VAL A 169 7.87 -5.67 17.19
C VAL A 169 7.94 -4.29 16.54
N VAL A 170 7.66 -4.22 15.25
CA VAL A 170 7.50 -3.00 14.48
C VAL A 170 6.03 -2.82 14.11
N TYR A 171 5.38 -1.76 14.60
CA TYR A 171 4.06 -1.34 14.14
C TYR A 171 4.23 -0.41 12.96
N LEU A 172 3.80 -0.86 11.76
CA LEU A 172 4.06 -0.20 10.47
C LEU A 172 2.75 0.30 9.86
N LEU A 173 2.56 1.62 9.85
CA LEU A 173 1.30 2.29 9.58
C LEU A 173 1.25 2.84 8.15
N HIS A 174 0.16 2.56 7.43
CA HIS A 174 -0.07 3.05 6.07
C HIS A 174 -0.64 4.48 6.03
N GLY A 175 -0.75 5.05 4.83
CA GLY A 175 -1.24 6.39 4.57
C GLY A 175 -2.75 6.51 4.42
N TYR A 176 -3.20 7.74 4.19
CA TYR A 176 -4.62 8.03 3.93
C TYR A 176 -5.07 7.35 2.64
N GLY A 177 -6.21 6.66 2.69
CA GLY A 177 -6.79 5.97 1.54
C GLY A 177 -6.28 4.55 1.27
N ASP A 178 -5.21 4.14 1.94
CA ASP A 178 -4.70 2.77 1.92
C ASP A 178 -5.45 1.85 2.91
N ASP A 179 -5.10 0.58 2.94
CA ASP A 179 -5.57 -0.42 3.90
C ASP A 179 -4.40 -1.22 4.52
N GLU A 180 -4.70 -2.20 5.37
CA GLU A 180 -3.72 -3.05 6.05
C GLU A 180 -2.80 -3.85 5.10
N THR A 181 -3.16 -3.95 3.82
CA THR A 181 -2.37 -4.69 2.82
C THR A 181 -1.30 -3.83 2.15
N ALA A 182 -1.40 -2.50 2.25
CA ALA A 182 -0.59 -1.57 1.47
C ALA A 182 0.92 -1.75 1.67
N TRP A 183 1.37 -1.93 2.91
CA TRP A 183 2.79 -2.18 3.16
C TRP A 183 3.28 -3.53 2.65
N ALA A 184 2.42 -4.56 2.58
CA ALA A 184 2.78 -5.84 2.01
C ALA A 184 2.73 -5.81 0.46
N GLU A 185 1.68 -5.22 -0.12
CA GLU A 185 1.45 -5.23 -1.57
C GLU A 185 2.26 -4.14 -2.30
N ASN A 186 2.18 -2.89 -1.85
CA ASN A 186 2.86 -1.75 -2.48
C ASN A 186 4.25 -1.50 -1.88
N GLY A 187 4.37 -1.61 -0.55
CA GLY A 187 5.61 -1.37 0.19
C GLY A 187 6.58 -2.54 0.18
N ARG A 188 6.10 -3.76 -0.08
CA ARG A 188 6.90 -4.99 -0.04
C ARG A 188 7.68 -5.17 1.26
N ALA A 189 7.15 -4.68 2.37
CA ALA A 189 7.84 -4.62 3.67
C ALA A 189 8.35 -5.98 4.15
N HIS A 190 7.60 -7.06 3.89
CA HIS A 190 7.99 -8.42 4.22
C HIS A 190 9.23 -8.88 3.44
N LEU A 191 9.32 -8.55 2.12
CA LEU A 191 10.48 -8.88 1.30
C LEU A 191 11.70 -8.03 1.68
N ILE A 192 11.50 -6.75 1.98
CA ILE A 192 12.56 -5.89 2.51
C ILE A 192 13.12 -6.49 3.81
N ALA A 193 12.25 -6.91 4.73
CA ALA A 193 12.67 -7.52 5.99
C ALA A 193 13.43 -8.84 5.76
N ASP A 194 12.91 -9.75 4.91
CA ASP A 194 13.57 -11.01 4.57
C ASP A 194 14.99 -10.78 4.04
N ASN A 195 15.13 -9.86 3.08
CA ASN A 195 16.41 -9.56 2.45
C ASN A 195 17.39 -8.89 3.42
N LEU A 196 16.93 -8.01 4.31
CA LEU A 196 17.77 -7.37 5.33
C LEU A 196 18.18 -8.36 6.43
N ILE A 197 17.30 -9.26 6.84
CA ILE A 197 17.60 -10.33 7.80
C ILE A 197 18.64 -11.29 7.21
N ALA A 198 18.46 -11.71 5.96
CA ALA A 198 19.39 -12.59 5.28
C ALA A 198 20.80 -11.98 5.12
N ARG A 199 20.88 -10.66 4.99
CA ARG A 199 22.16 -9.89 4.98
C ARG A 199 22.75 -9.69 6.38
N GLY A 200 22.05 -10.08 7.45
CA GLY A 200 22.50 -9.89 8.83
C GLY A 200 22.51 -8.43 9.30
N VAL A 201 21.80 -7.53 8.61
CA VAL A 201 21.76 -6.09 8.94
C VAL A 201 20.48 -5.67 9.67
N MET A 202 19.47 -6.54 9.72
CA MET A 202 18.24 -6.35 10.49
C MET A 202 18.09 -7.48 11.52
N LYS A 203 17.75 -7.14 12.76
CA LYS A 203 17.35 -8.11 13.79
C LYS A 203 15.99 -8.71 13.41
N PRO A 204 15.81 -10.07 13.41
CA PRO A 204 14.50 -10.67 13.15
C PRO A 204 13.42 -10.12 14.07
N ALA A 205 12.36 -9.54 13.49
CA ALA A 205 11.29 -8.88 14.20
C ALA A 205 9.92 -9.22 13.60
N LEU A 206 8.88 -9.13 14.41
CA LEU A 206 7.50 -9.11 13.93
C LEU A 206 7.21 -7.74 13.31
N ILE A 207 6.46 -7.70 12.20
CA ILE A 207 5.95 -6.44 11.65
C ILE A 207 4.43 -6.51 11.64
N VAL A 208 3.79 -5.60 12.38
CA VAL A 208 2.34 -5.49 12.51
C VAL A 208 1.87 -4.33 11.65
N MET A 209 1.00 -4.62 10.68
CA MET A 209 0.48 -3.67 9.70
C MET A 209 -1.03 -3.51 9.92
N PRO A 210 -1.47 -2.57 10.76
CA PRO A 210 -2.89 -2.36 11.05
C PRO A 210 -3.58 -1.54 9.97
N HIS A 211 -4.91 -1.67 9.86
CA HIS A 211 -5.74 -0.76 9.09
C HIS A 211 -5.80 0.61 9.78
N GLY A 212 -5.28 1.64 9.14
CA GLY A 212 -5.11 2.99 9.72
C GLY A 212 -6.39 3.81 9.86
N HIS A 213 -7.56 3.25 9.51
CA HIS A 213 -8.85 3.93 9.55
C HIS A 213 -9.84 3.20 10.49
N PRO A 214 -9.68 3.28 11.84
CA PRO A 214 -10.68 2.75 12.75
C PRO A 214 -12.03 3.46 12.61
N LEU A 215 -12.04 4.76 12.32
CA LEU A 215 -13.26 5.50 12.01
C LEU A 215 -13.69 5.29 10.55
N PRO A 216 -14.98 5.48 10.21
CA PRO A 216 -15.44 5.47 8.82
C PRO A 216 -14.61 6.44 7.97
N PHE A 217 -14.18 5.97 6.80
CA PHE A 217 -13.37 6.75 5.89
C PHE A 217 -14.18 7.93 5.34
N PRO A 218 -13.74 9.19 5.53
CA PRO A 218 -14.44 10.35 5.03
C PRO A 218 -14.11 10.58 3.57
N LEU A 219 -15.13 10.86 2.75
CA LEU A 219 -14.95 11.40 1.42
C LEU A 219 -14.89 12.94 1.42
N GLU A 220 -15.34 13.55 2.53
CA GLU A 220 -15.37 15.00 2.76
C GLU A 220 -14.82 15.32 4.15
N ARG A 221 -14.44 16.59 4.40
CA ARG A 221 -13.94 17.10 5.70
C ARG A 221 -12.73 16.35 6.25
N VAL A 222 -11.78 16.07 5.38
CA VAL A 222 -10.55 15.32 5.72
C VAL A 222 -9.78 15.95 6.88
N GLU A 223 -9.77 17.27 6.97
CA GLU A 223 -9.06 17.99 8.04
C GLU A 223 -9.62 17.73 9.44
N GLU A 224 -10.95 17.60 9.57
CA GLU A 224 -11.63 17.27 10.84
C GLU A 224 -11.42 15.77 11.20
N TYR A 225 -11.25 14.95 10.19
CA TYR A 225 -11.06 13.51 10.36
C TYR A 225 -9.72 13.17 11.03
N PHE A 226 -8.62 13.81 10.62
CA PHE A 226 -7.28 13.42 11.09
C PHE A 226 -7.12 13.43 12.62
N PRO A 227 -7.51 14.47 13.37
CA PRO A 227 -7.38 14.45 14.82
C PRO A 227 -8.22 13.36 15.49
N SER A 228 -9.45 13.16 15.01
CA SER A 228 -10.37 12.15 15.54
C SER A 228 -9.88 10.74 15.24
N ASN A 229 -9.35 10.52 14.04
CA ASN A 229 -8.78 9.24 13.64
C ASN A 229 -7.51 8.92 14.41
N LEU A 230 -6.63 9.89 14.66
CA LEU A 230 -5.44 9.71 15.50
C LEU A 230 -5.83 9.27 16.93
N ALA A 231 -6.80 9.93 17.54
CA ALA A 231 -7.29 9.57 18.87
C ALA A 231 -7.96 8.17 18.90
N ALA A 232 -8.61 7.78 17.82
CA ALA A 232 -9.17 6.43 17.69
C ALA A 232 -8.07 5.39 17.49
N MET A 233 -7.05 5.68 16.65
CA MET A 233 -5.88 4.82 16.48
C MET A 233 -5.10 4.62 17.77
N GLU A 234 -4.95 5.65 18.58
CA GLU A 234 -4.31 5.56 19.89
C GLU A 234 -5.02 4.55 20.77
N ARG A 235 -6.35 4.68 20.94
CA ARG A 235 -7.15 3.72 21.73
C ARG A 235 -7.10 2.30 21.16
N LEU A 236 -7.17 2.16 19.84
CA LEU A 236 -7.15 0.86 19.18
C LEU A 236 -5.79 0.19 19.35
N VAL A 237 -4.70 0.91 19.10
CA VAL A 237 -3.34 0.33 19.20
C VAL A 237 -3.03 -0.05 20.64
N THR A 238 -3.30 0.84 21.60
CA THR A 238 -2.94 0.60 23.00
C THR A 238 -3.90 -0.37 23.71
N GLY A 239 -5.19 -0.30 23.40
CA GLY A 239 -6.22 -1.08 24.10
C GLY A 239 -6.56 -2.42 23.47
N GLU A 240 -6.36 -2.58 22.17
CA GLU A 240 -6.81 -3.78 21.45
C GLU A 240 -5.65 -4.49 20.72
N LEU A 241 -4.88 -3.76 19.88
CA LEU A 241 -3.91 -4.38 18.99
C LEU A 241 -2.66 -4.87 19.72
N LEU A 242 -2.04 -4.05 20.58
CA LEU A 242 -0.91 -4.45 21.43
C LEU A 242 -1.24 -5.71 22.24
N PRO A 243 -2.35 -5.75 23.03
CA PRO A 243 -2.72 -6.95 23.78
C PRO A 243 -3.02 -8.16 22.90
N PHE A 244 -3.56 -7.94 21.70
CA PHE A 244 -3.81 -9.04 20.76
C PHE A 244 -2.48 -9.66 20.30
N VAL A 245 -1.54 -8.83 19.83
CA VAL A 245 -0.24 -9.30 19.31
C VAL A 245 0.56 -10.02 20.41
N GLU A 246 0.61 -9.47 21.62
CA GLU A 246 1.33 -10.05 22.75
C GLU A 246 0.74 -11.39 23.21
N ARG A 247 -0.57 -11.60 23.02
CA ARG A 247 -1.25 -12.86 23.35
C ARG A 247 -1.06 -13.95 22.30
N HIS A 248 -1.05 -13.58 21.03
CA HIS A 248 -1.09 -14.55 19.93
C HIS A 248 0.28 -14.82 19.30
N TYR A 249 1.27 -13.98 19.59
CA TYR A 249 2.62 -14.09 19.04
C TYR A 249 3.69 -14.12 20.14
N ARG A 250 4.86 -14.60 19.78
CA ARG A 250 6.05 -14.49 20.66
C ARG A 250 6.63 -13.06 20.58
N ALA A 251 5.79 -12.08 20.83
CA ALA A 251 6.13 -10.66 20.83
C ALA A 251 6.82 -10.24 22.13
N SER A 252 7.86 -9.43 22.03
CA SER A 252 8.45 -8.77 23.22
C SER A 252 7.50 -7.72 23.77
N THR A 253 7.42 -7.64 25.08
CA THR A 253 6.68 -6.61 25.80
C THR A 253 7.56 -5.45 26.26
N ASP A 254 8.89 -5.54 26.04
CA ASP A 254 9.84 -4.48 26.35
C ASP A 254 9.68 -3.29 25.39
N PRO A 255 9.44 -2.06 25.89
CA PRO A 255 9.40 -0.87 25.05
C PRO A 255 10.68 -0.65 24.22
N GLN A 256 11.84 -1.11 24.71
CA GLN A 256 13.11 -1.03 23.98
C GLN A 256 13.16 -1.98 22.77
N GLU A 257 12.26 -2.93 22.70
CA GLU A 257 12.08 -3.84 21.56
C GLU A 257 10.79 -3.55 20.79
N ARG A 258 10.22 -2.33 20.91
CA ARG A 258 9.01 -1.93 20.22
C ARG A 258 9.20 -0.64 19.45
N ALA A 259 8.92 -0.72 18.14
CA ALA A 259 8.98 0.40 17.21
C ALA A 259 7.58 0.74 16.66
N ILE A 260 7.36 2.02 16.38
CA ILE A 260 6.22 2.48 15.61
C ILE A 260 6.72 3.37 14.47
N VAL A 261 6.26 3.10 13.27
CA VAL A 261 6.67 3.81 12.07
C VAL A 261 5.53 3.88 11.06
N GLY A 262 5.50 4.90 10.24
CA GLY A 262 4.47 4.99 9.22
C GLY A 262 4.75 6.05 8.18
N LEU A 263 3.96 6.01 7.11
CA LEU A 263 4.02 6.98 6.02
C LEU A 263 2.82 7.92 6.05
N SER A 264 3.00 9.17 5.64
CA SER A 264 1.92 10.15 5.46
C SER A 264 1.02 10.29 6.71
N MET A 265 -0.27 9.96 6.62
CA MET A 265 -1.17 9.85 7.78
C MET A 265 -0.61 8.89 8.84
N GLY A 266 -0.12 7.72 8.43
CA GLY A 266 0.52 6.76 9.34
C GLY A 266 1.80 7.31 9.98
N GLY A 267 2.54 8.19 9.31
CA GLY A 267 3.64 8.96 9.88
C GLY A 267 3.16 9.91 10.97
N GLY A 268 2.03 10.59 10.75
CA GLY A 268 1.36 11.40 11.78
C GLY A 268 0.90 10.57 12.97
N HIS A 269 0.33 9.38 12.74
CA HIS A 269 -0.02 8.43 13.80
C HIS A 269 1.21 7.96 14.57
N ALA A 270 2.31 7.63 13.86
CA ALA A 270 3.56 7.18 14.50
C ALA A 270 4.15 8.28 15.41
N LEU A 271 4.12 9.53 14.96
CA LEU A 271 4.50 10.68 15.81
C LEU A 271 3.55 10.83 17.00
N GLY A 272 2.23 10.79 16.77
CA GLY A 272 1.23 10.95 17.81
C GLY A 272 1.35 9.91 18.91
N LEU A 273 1.41 8.62 18.53
CA LEU A 273 1.54 7.53 19.49
C LEU A 273 2.96 7.46 20.10
N GLY A 274 3.98 7.47 19.25
CA GLY A 274 5.35 7.25 19.69
C GLY A 274 5.89 8.34 20.62
N LEU A 275 5.52 9.62 20.38
CA LEU A 275 5.98 10.74 21.19
C LEU A 275 5.11 10.97 22.44
N ASN A 276 3.86 10.47 22.44
CA ASN A 276 2.99 10.56 23.62
C ASN A 276 3.01 9.30 24.50
N HIS A 277 3.56 8.18 23.99
CA HIS A 277 3.68 6.92 24.74
C HIS A 277 5.11 6.38 24.72
N PRO A 278 6.11 7.11 25.25
CA PRO A 278 7.49 6.63 25.32
C PRO A 278 7.64 5.37 26.19
N GLU A 279 6.69 5.11 27.08
CA GLU A 279 6.59 3.87 27.85
C GLU A 279 6.19 2.66 27.01
N LEU A 280 5.69 2.88 25.79
CA LEU A 280 5.32 1.81 24.85
C LEU A 280 6.28 1.72 23.67
N PHE A 281 6.80 2.84 23.17
CA PHE A 281 7.58 2.91 21.93
C PHE A 281 8.88 3.69 22.13
N GLN A 282 10.03 3.02 21.94
CA GLN A 282 11.34 3.65 22.03
C GLN A 282 11.99 3.95 20.66
N TRP A 283 11.36 3.49 19.57
CA TRP A 283 11.82 3.70 18.20
C TRP A 283 10.67 4.25 17.37
N VAL A 284 10.82 5.45 16.86
CA VAL A 284 9.77 6.16 16.12
C VAL A 284 10.29 6.54 14.74
N GLY A 285 9.58 6.10 13.70
CA GLY A 285 9.84 6.45 12.30
C GLY A 285 8.68 7.22 11.68
N ALA A 286 8.97 8.30 10.96
CA ALA A 286 7.97 9.14 10.33
C ALA A 286 8.38 9.47 8.90
N PHE A 287 7.73 8.83 7.91
CA PHE A 287 8.03 8.99 6.49
C PHE A 287 7.01 9.92 5.86
N SER A 288 7.46 11.02 5.24
CA SER A 288 6.55 11.99 4.62
C SER A 288 5.36 12.33 5.54
N ALA A 289 5.62 12.60 6.82
CA ALA A 289 4.60 12.56 7.85
C ALA A 289 3.57 13.70 7.70
N ALA A 290 2.28 13.36 7.82
CA ALA A 290 1.22 14.32 8.11
C ALA A 290 1.32 14.73 9.60
N VAL A 291 2.34 15.51 9.93
CA VAL A 291 2.56 16.00 11.30
C VAL A 291 1.26 16.57 11.86
N PRO A 292 0.78 16.19 13.06
CA PRO A 292 -0.47 16.69 13.62
C PRO A 292 -0.55 18.22 13.60
N LEU A 293 -1.74 18.73 13.26
CA LEU A 293 -2.00 20.18 13.16
C LEU A 293 -1.97 20.82 14.56
N GLY A 294 -1.53 22.08 14.60
CA GLY A 294 -1.47 22.85 15.82
C GLY A 294 -0.05 23.03 16.34
N GLU A 295 0.07 23.60 17.51
CA GLU A 295 1.35 23.87 18.16
C GLU A 295 1.96 22.55 18.67
N PRO A 296 3.19 22.15 18.24
CA PRO A 296 3.75 20.84 18.57
C PRO A 296 3.93 20.59 20.06
N GLY A 297 4.20 21.63 20.87
CA GLY A 297 4.30 21.49 22.31
C GLY A 297 3.00 21.10 23.01
N ARG A 298 1.84 21.36 22.36
CA ARG A 298 0.54 20.90 22.83
C ARG A 298 0.22 19.50 22.30
N GLN A 299 0.69 19.18 21.10
CA GLN A 299 0.50 17.86 20.50
C GLN A 299 1.37 16.78 21.15
N PHE A 300 2.58 17.16 21.59
CA PHE A 300 3.58 16.27 22.18
C PHE A 300 4.06 16.76 23.55
N PRO A 301 3.18 16.86 24.54
CA PRO A 301 3.53 17.44 25.85
C PRO A 301 4.61 16.65 26.61
N ARG A 302 4.69 15.33 26.38
CA ARG A 302 5.65 14.45 27.06
C ARG A 302 7.09 14.62 26.57
N LEU A 303 7.32 15.06 25.34
CA LEU A 303 8.67 15.33 24.83
C LEU A 303 9.45 16.31 25.70
N ARG A 304 8.78 17.32 26.25
CA ARG A 304 9.41 18.35 27.09
C ARG A 304 9.72 17.86 28.51
N THR A 305 8.98 16.88 29.01
CA THR A 305 9.04 16.44 30.42
C THR A 305 9.77 15.11 30.60
N GLN A 306 9.71 14.22 29.61
CA GLN A 306 10.24 12.86 29.70
C GLN A 306 11.38 12.60 28.72
N GLY A 307 11.68 13.58 27.83
CA GLY A 307 12.61 13.40 26.72
C GLY A 307 12.00 12.62 25.56
N GLY A 308 12.75 12.53 24.44
CA GLY A 308 12.33 11.80 23.24
C GLY A 308 12.57 10.29 23.35
N PRO A 309 12.07 9.53 22.35
CA PRO A 309 12.37 8.10 22.22
C PRO A 309 13.87 7.89 21.97
N ARG A 310 14.34 6.65 22.07
CA ARG A 310 15.73 6.26 21.78
C ARG A 310 16.15 6.64 20.36
N LEU A 311 15.22 6.50 19.40
CA LEU A 311 15.36 6.97 18.03
C LEU A 311 14.07 7.67 17.58
N LEU A 312 14.20 8.91 17.13
CA LEU A 312 13.20 9.60 16.31
C LEU A 312 13.82 9.82 14.94
N TRP A 313 13.34 9.09 13.93
CA TRP A 313 13.85 9.15 12.56
C TRP A 313 12.78 9.67 11.61
N ILE A 314 13.07 10.77 10.93
CA ILE A 314 12.13 11.46 10.04
C ILE A 314 12.75 11.52 8.64
N ALA A 315 11.99 11.12 7.61
CA ALA A 315 12.42 11.20 6.23
C ALA A 315 11.31 11.73 5.33
N ILE A 316 11.69 12.54 4.33
CA ILE A 316 10.75 13.14 3.39
C ILE A 316 11.43 13.42 2.05
N GLY A 317 10.65 13.41 0.95
CA GLY A 317 11.13 13.79 -0.37
C GLY A 317 11.20 15.32 -0.53
N ARG A 318 12.15 15.80 -1.35
CA ARG A 318 12.29 17.25 -1.61
C ARG A 318 11.10 17.84 -2.37
N ASP A 319 10.40 17.02 -3.16
CA ASP A 319 9.24 17.41 -3.95
C ASP A 319 7.91 17.00 -3.29
N ASP A 320 7.97 16.57 -2.02
CA ASP A 320 6.80 16.16 -1.24
C ASP A 320 6.01 17.41 -0.78
N PHE A 321 4.69 17.39 -1.01
CA PHE A 321 3.82 18.52 -0.61
C PHE A 321 3.76 18.75 0.91
N LEU A 322 4.18 17.78 1.71
CA LEU A 322 4.30 17.91 3.17
C LEU A 322 5.66 18.43 3.63
N LEU A 323 6.61 18.71 2.71
CA LEU A 323 7.97 19.13 3.07
C LEU A 323 7.98 20.32 4.00
N GLN A 324 7.27 21.41 3.65
CA GLN A 324 7.26 22.63 4.47
C GLN A 324 6.79 22.36 5.91
N ARG A 325 5.81 21.49 6.07
CA ARG A 325 5.26 21.14 7.39
C ARG A 325 6.25 20.30 8.20
N ASN A 326 6.96 19.35 7.56
CA ASN A 326 8.00 18.58 8.20
C ASN A 326 9.22 19.43 8.58
N GLU A 327 9.60 20.40 7.74
CA GLU A 327 10.67 21.37 8.05
C GLU A 327 10.33 22.26 9.26
N ALA A 328 9.08 22.73 9.35
CA ALA A 328 8.62 23.46 10.53
C ALA A 328 8.69 22.61 11.81
N PHE A 329 8.30 21.34 11.72
CA PHE A 329 8.40 20.41 12.84
C PHE A 329 9.86 20.11 13.21
N ARG A 330 10.74 19.89 12.23
CA ARG A 330 12.18 19.75 12.43
C ARG A 330 12.78 20.95 13.18
N THR A 331 12.41 22.17 12.77
CA THR A 331 12.87 23.40 13.43
C THR A 331 12.42 23.43 14.88
N TRP A 332 11.16 23.15 15.15
CA TRP A 332 10.62 23.09 16.50
C TRP A 332 11.33 22.05 17.37
N LEU A 333 11.60 20.84 16.84
CA LEU A 333 12.36 19.80 17.55
C LEU A 333 13.76 20.30 17.96
N GLY A 334 14.47 20.98 17.04
CA GLY A 334 15.78 21.55 17.32
C GLY A 334 15.75 22.64 18.40
N GLU A 335 14.79 23.56 18.33
CA GLU A 335 14.59 24.62 19.34
C GLU A 335 14.28 24.07 20.74
N ASN A 336 13.57 22.93 20.79
CA ASN A 336 13.23 22.23 22.03
C ASN A 336 14.27 21.19 22.48
N ARG A 337 15.41 21.09 21.76
CA ARG A 337 16.53 20.19 22.07
C ARG A 337 16.14 18.70 22.09
N VAL A 338 15.16 18.33 21.30
CA VAL A 338 14.79 16.92 21.08
C VAL A 338 15.82 16.30 20.16
N ARG A 339 16.33 15.12 20.50
CA ARG A 339 17.23 14.36 19.62
C ARG A 339 16.43 13.70 18.51
N PHE A 340 16.82 13.88 17.25
CA PHE A 340 16.20 13.26 16.09
C PHE A 340 17.20 13.15 14.94
N ASP A 341 16.94 12.23 14.02
CA ASP A 341 17.57 12.14 12.72
C ASP A 341 16.59 12.61 11.65
N TYR A 342 17.05 13.42 10.69
CA TYR A 342 16.21 13.99 9.65
C TYR A 342 16.87 13.87 8.28
N THR A 343 16.17 13.28 7.33
CA THR A 343 16.66 13.05 5.97
C THR A 343 15.70 13.64 4.95
N VAL A 344 16.24 14.43 4.00
CA VAL A 344 15.52 14.85 2.79
C VAL A 344 16.11 14.11 1.61
N GLY A 345 15.31 13.22 1.01
CA GLY A 345 15.68 12.48 -0.19
C GLY A 345 15.18 13.17 -1.47
N ASP A 346 15.45 12.55 -2.61
CA ASP A 346 14.86 12.94 -3.89
C ASP A 346 13.40 12.47 -3.98
N GLY A 347 12.64 12.98 -4.96
CA GLY A 347 11.27 12.59 -5.25
C GLY A 347 10.22 13.17 -4.32
N GLY A 348 8.98 12.71 -4.49
CA GLY A 348 7.78 13.27 -3.86
C GLY A 348 7.11 12.33 -2.85
N HIS A 349 5.78 12.44 -2.76
CA HIS A 349 4.93 11.68 -1.83
C HIS A 349 4.56 10.32 -2.43
N GLU A 350 5.49 9.36 -2.43
CA GLU A 350 5.37 8.15 -3.24
C GLU A 350 6.01 6.90 -2.61
N TRP A 351 5.52 5.73 -3.03
CA TRP A 351 5.96 4.43 -2.51
C TRP A 351 7.44 4.14 -2.74
N THR A 352 8.07 4.66 -3.80
CA THR A 352 9.52 4.54 -4.04
C THR A 352 10.32 5.08 -2.86
N ASN A 353 9.96 6.28 -2.41
CA ASN A 353 10.60 6.91 -1.27
C ASN A 353 10.34 6.12 0.01
N TRP A 354 9.10 5.70 0.24
CA TRP A 354 8.75 5.00 1.48
C TRP A 354 9.38 3.61 1.58
N ARG A 355 9.56 2.89 0.47
CA ARG A 355 10.37 1.67 0.44
C ARG A 355 11.82 1.96 0.81
N THR A 356 12.43 2.97 0.18
CA THR A 356 13.80 3.40 0.47
C THR A 356 13.97 3.80 1.94
N TYR A 357 13.01 4.53 2.50
CA TYR A 357 13.05 4.91 3.91
C TYR A 357 12.90 3.71 4.83
N LEU A 358 12.06 2.74 4.50
CA LEU A 358 11.93 1.51 5.28
C LEU A 358 13.23 0.68 5.25
N GLU A 359 13.88 0.58 4.08
CA GLU A 359 15.18 -0.07 3.90
C GLU A 359 16.27 0.57 4.77
N GLN A 360 16.23 1.88 4.94
CA GLN A 360 17.18 2.63 5.77
C GLN A 360 16.85 2.55 7.27
N PHE A 361 15.57 2.54 7.62
CA PHE A 361 15.09 2.59 9.00
C PHE A 361 15.20 1.24 9.72
N LEU A 362 14.77 0.14 9.11
CA LEU A 362 14.76 -1.18 9.75
C LEU A 362 16.12 -1.62 10.31
N PRO A 363 17.25 -1.38 9.61
CA PRO A 363 18.59 -1.70 10.16
C PRO A 363 18.99 -0.90 11.38
N LEU A 364 18.34 0.20 11.70
CA LEU A 364 18.66 1.04 12.86
C LEU A 364 18.01 0.52 14.15
N LEU A 365 16.99 -0.33 14.03
CA LEU A 365 16.17 -0.74 15.16
C LEU A 365 16.82 -1.76 16.08
N PHE A 366 16.51 -1.67 17.37
CA PHE A 366 16.81 -2.67 18.39
C PHE A 366 18.31 -2.97 18.58
N ARG A 367 19.15 -1.97 18.34
CA ARG A 367 20.61 -2.01 18.54
C ARG A 367 21.02 -1.69 19.97
#